data_a54ed026282814495c8231c46510edad
#
_entry.id   a54ed026282814495c8231c46510edad
#
_cell.length_a   1.000
_cell.length_b   1.000
_cell.length_c   1.000
_cell.angle_alpha   90.00
_cell.angle_beta   90.00
_cell.angle_gamma   90.00
#
_symmetry.space_group_name_H-M   'P 1'
#
loop_
_entity.id
_entity.type
_entity.pdbx_description
1 polymer ?
#
loop_
_entity_poly.entity_id
_entity_poly.type
_entity_poly.pdbx_seq_one_letter_code
_entity_poly.pdbx_strand_id
1 'polypeptide(L)'
;NFYDSLSGQSCILLSEMIDIRDGTHDSPKATEHGYPLVTSKHLLPFGVDTLSANIISKADYDKVNERSKVNTGDILISMIGTVGLISYVIDSPVEFAIKNVGLFKTSQHPSLDLYILYYLKSKSTTQHIEKCLAGSTQKYISLGELRKLPIVVPSPDELAAYNLVVRPIVSEIALLVQENRRLSNLRDTLLPK
;
A
#
# COMPACT_ATOMS: atom_id res chain seq x y z
N ASN A 1 22.41 5.88 -3.97
CA ASN A 1 21.03 5.39 -3.98
C ASN A 1 20.80 4.65 -5.30
N PHE A 2 20.17 3.45 -5.24
CA PHE A 2 19.91 2.62 -6.43
C PHE A 2 19.17 3.40 -7.53
N TYR A 3 18.18 4.22 -7.18
CA TYR A 3 17.43 5.04 -8.15
C TYR A 3 18.28 6.12 -8.81
N ASP A 4 19.29 6.64 -8.13
CA ASP A 4 20.20 7.65 -8.67
C ASP A 4 21.19 7.01 -9.66
N SER A 5 21.50 5.71 -9.51
CA SER A 5 22.35 4.95 -10.45
C SER A 5 21.68 4.63 -11.78
N LEU A 6 20.34 4.70 -11.84
CA LEU A 6 19.54 4.51 -13.04
C LEU A 6 19.45 5.78 -13.92
N SER A 7 20.21 6.82 -13.59
CA SER A 7 20.23 8.07 -14.37
C SER A 7 20.62 7.80 -15.83
N GLY A 8 19.82 8.33 -16.76
CA GLY A 8 20.02 8.13 -18.20
C GLY A 8 19.12 7.06 -18.85
N GLN A 9 18.35 6.33 -18.07
CA GLN A 9 17.33 5.41 -18.57
C GLN A 9 16.00 6.11 -18.87
N SER A 10 15.11 5.47 -19.63
CA SER A 10 13.81 6.03 -19.97
C SER A 10 12.93 6.15 -18.73
N CYS A 11 12.33 7.33 -18.58
CA CYS A 11 11.34 7.61 -17.54
C CYS A 11 9.93 7.52 -18.16
N ILE A 12 9.05 6.78 -17.52
CA ILE A 12 7.63 6.61 -17.91
C ILE A 12 6.71 7.00 -16.78
N LEU A 13 5.41 7.04 -17.02
CA LEU A 13 4.41 7.19 -15.96
C LEU A 13 4.24 5.85 -15.22
N LEU A 14 4.11 5.90 -13.91
CA LEU A 14 3.93 4.69 -13.10
C LEU A 14 2.70 3.87 -13.54
N SER A 15 1.65 4.55 -14.03
CA SER A 15 0.46 3.88 -14.59
C SER A 15 0.69 3.13 -15.90
N GLU A 16 1.81 3.34 -16.58
CA GLU A 16 2.20 2.56 -17.75
C GLU A 16 2.91 1.25 -17.33
N MET A 17 3.41 1.20 -16.11
CA MET A 17 4.11 0.03 -15.56
C MET A 17 3.18 -0.91 -14.79
N ILE A 18 2.24 -0.35 -14.00
CA ILE A 18 1.30 -1.10 -13.17
C ILE A 18 -0.08 -0.48 -13.14
N ASP A 19 -1.10 -1.28 -12.82
CA ASP A 19 -2.46 -0.80 -12.58
C ASP A 19 -2.53 -0.06 -11.23
N ILE A 20 -3.09 1.16 -11.24
CA ILE A 20 -3.23 2.01 -10.07
C ILE A 20 -4.71 2.37 -9.90
N ARG A 21 -5.26 2.01 -8.74
CA ARG A 21 -6.66 2.21 -8.35
C ARG A 21 -6.75 2.98 -7.05
N ASP A 22 -7.96 3.27 -6.63
CA ASP A 22 -8.26 3.78 -5.30
C ASP A 22 -9.45 3.04 -4.68
N GLY A 23 -9.53 3.09 -3.37
CA GLY A 23 -10.66 2.58 -2.61
C GLY A 23 -11.93 3.39 -2.81
N THR A 24 -13.03 2.93 -2.20
CA THR A 24 -14.29 3.66 -2.24
C THR A 24 -14.17 5.05 -1.60
N HIS A 25 -14.97 6.01 -2.08
CA HIS A 25 -15.19 7.30 -1.43
C HIS A 25 -16.48 7.28 -0.59
N ASP A 26 -17.35 6.30 -0.81
CA ASP A 26 -18.57 6.11 -0.04
C ASP A 26 -18.26 5.81 1.44
N SER A 27 -19.24 6.01 2.29
CA SER A 27 -19.17 5.68 3.71
C SER A 27 -20.19 4.58 4.04
N PRO A 28 -19.85 3.30 3.77
CA PRO A 28 -20.70 2.18 4.18
C PRO A 28 -21.01 2.27 5.68
N LYS A 29 -22.21 1.86 6.05
CA LYS A 29 -22.62 1.82 7.46
C LYS A 29 -21.82 0.76 8.22
N ALA A 30 -21.38 1.12 9.44
CA ALA A 30 -20.76 0.15 10.31
C ALA A 30 -21.76 -0.94 10.73
N THR A 31 -21.29 -2.17 10.82
CA THR A 31 -22.04 -3.37 11.23
C THR A 31 -21.30 -4.09 12.36
N GLU A 32 -21.98 -4.95 13.10
CA GLU A 32 -21.34 -5.75 14.15
C GLU A 32 -20.49 -6.89 13.59
N HIS A 33 -20.91 -7.43 12.43
CA HIS A 33 -20.21 -8.53 11.77
C HIS A 33 -19.97 -8.22 10.29
N GLY A 34 -18.84 -8.69 9.76
CA GLY A 34 -18.48 -8.49 8.36
C GLY A 34 -16.98 -8.35 8.16
N TYR A 35 -16.58 -7.36 7.36
CA TYR A 35 -15.19 -7.16 6.91
C TYR A 35 -14.67 -5.77 7.26
N PRO A 36 -13.38 -5.64 7.63
CA PRO A 36 -12.77 -4.35 7.94
C PRO A 36 -12.75 -3.40 6.74
N LEU A 37 -13.06 -2.13 6.97
CA LEU A 37 -12.88 -1.03 6.01
C LEU A 37 -11.65 -0.21 6.39
N VAL A 38 -10.54 -0.49 5.73
CA VAL A 38 -9.24 0.14 5.97
C VAL A 38 -9.20 1.53 5.36
N THR A 39 -8.73 2.50 6.15
CA THR A 39 -8.50 3.90 5.74
C THR A 39 -7.05 4.29 6.01
N SER A 40 -6.66 5.50 5.68
CA SER A 40 -5.29 6.02 5.87
C SER A 40 -4.73 5.78 7.27
N LYS A 41 -5.55 5.89 8.32
CA LYS A 41 -5.12 5.73 9.72
C LYS A 41 -4.77 4.29 10.11
N HIS A 42 -5.16 3.31 9.29
CA HIS A 42 -4.91 1.90 9.55
C HIS A 42 -3.69 1.37 8.79
N LEU A 43 -3.05 2.20 7.96
CA LEU A 43 -1.87 1.79 7.21
C LEU A 43 -0.65 1.66 8.13
N LEU A 44 -0.02 0.49 8.09
CA LEU A 44 1.26 0.23 8.74
C LEU A 44 2.35 0.07 7.65
N PRO A 45 3.64 0.22 7.97
CA PRO A 45 4.70 0.04 6.98
C PRO A 45 4.65 -1.31 6.25
N PHE A 46 4.19 -2.35 6.97
CA PHE A 46 3.95 -3.71 6.46
C PHE A 46 2.59 -4.20 6.97
N GLY A 47 1.63 -4.37 6.06
CA GLY A 47 0.25 -4.75 6.35
C GLY A 47 -0.60 -3.62 6.92
N VAL A 48 -1.74 -3.96 7.48
CA VAL A 48 -2.74 -3.01 7.97
C VAL A 48 -3.24 -3.38 9.38
N ASP A 49 -3.68 -2.39 10.14
CA ASP A 49 -4.42 -2.60 11.39
C ASP A 49 -5.90 -2.80 11.09
N THR A 50 -6.32 -4.04 11.01
CA THR A 50 -7.73 -4.41 10.81
C THR A 50 -8.54 -4.37 12.10
N LEU A 51 -7.90 -4.43 13.27
CA LEU A 51 -8.57 -4.52 14.56
C LEU A 51 -9.25 -3.19 14.95
N SER A 52 -8.66 -2.07 14.56
CA SER A 52 -9.24 -0.74 14.81
C SER A 52 -10.14 -0.24 13.68
N ALA A 53 -10.27 -1.01 12.58
CA ALA A 53 -11.06 -0.62 11.43
C ALA A 53 -12.58 -0.84 11.69
N ASN A 54 -13.40 0.05 11.15
CA ASN A 54 -14.84 -0.16 11.14
C ASN A 54 -15.19 -1.41 10.30
N ILE A 55 -16.10 -2.21 10.82
CA ILE A 55 -16.61 -3.39 10.11
C ILE A 55 -17.75 -2.97 9.19
N ILE A 56 -17.80 -3.47 7.97
CA ILE A 56 -18.86 -3.25 6.98
C ILE A 56 -19.50 -4.58 6.57
N SER A 57 -20.71 -4.50 6.03
CA SER A 57 -21.44 -5.69 5.57
C SER A 57 -20.67 -6.43 4.46
N LYS A 58 -20.96 -7.74 4.31
CA LYS A 58 -20.41 -8.51 3.18
C LYS A 58 -20.80 -7.91 1.83
N ALA A 59 -22.02 -7.42 1.69
CA ALA A 59 -22.49 -6.79 0.45
C ALA A 59 -21.68 -5.53 0.09
N ASP A 60 -21.40 -4.66 1.07
CA ASP A 60 -20.56 -3.49 0.86
C ASP A 60 -19.10 -3.88 0.58
N TYR A 61 -18.58 -4.88 1.28
CA TYR A 61 -17.25 -5.43 1.04
C TYR A 61 -17.11 -5.96 -0.39
N ASP A 62 -18.04 -6.76 -0.86
CA ASP A 62 -18.04 -7.32 -2.21
C ASP A 62 -18.10 -6.17 -3.24
N LYS A 63 -19.02 -5.22 -3.06
CA LYS A 63 -19.18 -4.05 -3.94
C LYS A 63 -17.90 -3.20 -4.04
N VAL A 64 -17.24 -2.91 -2.93
CA VAL A 64 -15.97 -2.15 -2.93
C VAL A 64 -14.89 -2.93 -3.65
N ASN A 65 -14.81 -4.24 -3.43
CA ASN A 65 -13.79 -5.11 -4.00
C ASN A 65 -13.99 -5.45 -5.49
N GLU A 66 -15.15 -5.17 -6.08
CA GLU A 66 -15.32 -5.25 -7.55
C GLU A 66 -14.27 -4.37 -8.28
N ARG A 67 -13.95 -3.19 -7.72
CA ARG A 67 -13.02 -2.25 -8.30
C ARG A 67 -11.64 -2.25 -7.66
N SER A 68 -11.58 -2.40 -6.35
CA SER A 68 -10.38 -2.12 -5.56
C SER A 68 -9.96 -3.28 -4.64
N LYS A 69 -10.13 -4.52 -5.12
CA LYS A 69 -9.69 -5.70 -4.38
C LYS A 69 -8.18 -5.65 -4.16
N VAL A 70 -7.79 -5.70 -2.89
CA VAL A 70 -6.39 -5.75 -2.45
C VAL A 70 -5.94 -7.22 -2.40
N ASN A 71 -4.70 -7.47 -2.80
CA ASN A 71 -4.05 -8.77 -2.69
C ASN A 71 -2.73 -8.66 -1.91
N THR A 72 -2.26 -9.77 -1.37
CA THR A 72 -0.91 -9.87 -0.82
C THR A 72 0.13 -9.45 -1.87
N GLY A 73 1.09 -8.62 -1.48
CA GLY A 73 2.08 -8.06 -2.40
C GLY A 73 1.64 -6.77 -3.12
N ASP A 74 0.42 -6.28 -2.89
CA ASP A 74 0.03 -4.94 -3.33
C ASP A 74 0.61 -3.86 -2.40
N ILE A 75 0.67 -2.62 -2.89
CA ILE A 75 1.10 -1.47 -2.11
C ILE A 75 -0.08 -0.51 -1.93
N LEU A 76 -0.25 -0.04 -0.72
CA LEU A 76 -1.26 0.96 -0.36
C LEU A 76 -0.60 2.30 -0.05
N ILE A 77 -1.28 3.40 -0.39
CA ILE A 77 -0.86 4.76 -0.04
C ILE A 77 -2.03 5.57 0.53
N SER A 78 -1.78 6.29 1.59
CA SER A 78 -2.77 7.22 2.13
C SER A 78 -2.95 8.41 1.20
N MET A 79 -4.20 8.69 0.81
CA MET A 79 -4.54 9.76 -0.14
C MET A 79 -5.10 11.02 0.53
N ILE A 80 -5.58 10.93 1.77
CA ILE A 80 -6.26 12.03 2.48
C ILE A 80 -5.74 12.13 3.92
N GLY A 81 -5.61 13.35 4.43
CA GLY A 81 -5.10 13.64 5.77
C GLY A 81 -3.58 13.56 5.82
N THR A 82 -3.03 12.57 6.48
CA THR A 82 -1.58 12.28 6.41
C THR A 82 -1.30 11.56 5.09
N VAL A 83 -1.08 12.35 4.03
CA VAL A 83 -0.83 11.81 2.69
C VAL A 83 0.57 11.21 2.59
N GLY A 84 0.71 10.12 1.82
CA GLY A 84 2.02 9.52 1.52
C GLY A 84 2.48 8.43 2.49
N LEU A 85 1.63 7.99 3.43
CA LEU A 85 1.90 6.78 4.21
C LEU A 85 1.84 5.57 3.28
N ILE A 86 2.94 4.83 3.19
CA ILE A 86 3.09 3.66 2.32
C ILE A 86 3.00 2.38 3.15
N SER A 87 2.16 1.46 2.72
CA SER A 87 2.02 0.11 3.30
C SER A 87 2.24 -0.96 2.25
N TYR A 88 3.09 -1.93 2.54
CA TYR A 88 3.23 -3.14 1.74
C TYR A 88 2.35 -4.24 2.34
N VAL A 89 1.43 -4.80 1.57
CA VAL A 89 0.44 -5.77 2.06
C VAL A 89 1.07 -7.15 2.21
N ILE A 90 1.29 -7.55 3.45
CA ILE A 90 1.81 -8.88 3.82
C ILE A 90 0.71 -9.82 4.33
N ASP A 91 -0.51 -9.30 4.48
CA ASP A 91 -1.66 -10.04 4.99
C ASP A 91 -2.05 -11.14 3.98
N SER A 92 -2.33 -12.35 4.49
CA SER A 92 -2.77 -13.50 3.68
C SER A 92 -3.63 -14.44 4.55
N PRO A 93 -4.91 -14.66 4.18
CA PRO A 93 -5.65 -14.00 3.11
C PRO A 93 -5.89 -12.51 3.38
N VAL A 94 -6.15 -11.74 2.31
CA VAL A 94 -6.58 -10.33 2.44
C VAL A 94 -8.09 -10.29 2.53
N GLU A 95 -8.60 -9.93 3.71
CA GLU A 95 -10.03 -9.91 4.05
C GLU A 95 -10.48 -8.53 4.52
N PHE A 96 -10.06 -7.47 3.83
CA PHE A 96 -10.48 -6.10 4.09
C PHE A 96 -10.77 -5.35 2.78
N ALA A 97 -11.58 -4.30 2.87
CA ALA A 97 -11.80 -3.32 1.80
C ALA A 97 -11.09 -2.01 2.12
N ILE A 98 -10.90 -1.14 1.15
CA ILE A 98 -10.18 0.13 1.31
C ILE A 98 -11.06 1.33 0.98
N LYS A 99 -10.87 2.43 1.74
CA LYS A 99 -11.54 3.71 1.54
C LYS A 99 -10.56 4.86 1.57
N ASN A 100 -10.59 5.72 0.54
CA ASN A 100 -9.69 6.89 0.40
C ASN A 100 -8.21 6.51 0.50
N VAL A 101 -7.86 5.34 0.00
CA VAL A 101 -6.51 4.77 -0.03
C VAL A 101 -6.20 4.40 -1.48
N GLY A 102 -5.05 4.83 -1.97
CA GLY A 102 -4.54 4.43 -3.28
C GLY A 102 -3.99 3.00 -3.23
N LEU A 103 -4.16 2.29 -4.33
CA LEU A 103 -3.81 0.88 -4.48
C LEU A 103 -2.94 0.70 -5.73
N PHE A 104 -1.72 0.27 -5.55
CA PHE A 104 -0.82 -0.13 -6.62
C PHE A 104 -0.85 -1.66 -6.73
N LYS A 105 -1.33 -2.18 -7.87
CA LYS A 105 -1.54 -3.62 -8.11
C LYS A 105 -0.23 -4.36 -8.39
N THR A 106 0.75 -4.19 -7.51
CA THR A 106 2.07 -4.81 -7.65
C THR A 106 2.06 -6.33 -7.52
N SER A 107 1.02 -6.91 -6.90
CA SER A 107 0.80 -8.36 -6.88
C SER A 107 0.67 -9.00 -8.27
N GLN A 108 0.31 -8.22 -9.29
CA GLN A 108 0.25 -8.65 -10.69
C GLN A 108 1.64 -8.71 -11.35
N HIS A 109 2.63 -8.05 -10.75
CA HIS A 109 4.01 -7.94 -11.22
C HIS A 109 5.01 -8.18 -10.07
N PRO A 110 5.13 -9.43 -9.55
CA PRO A 110 5.90 -9.71 -8.33
C PRO A 110 7.40 -9.41 -8.42
N SER A 111 7.94 -9.24 -9.64
CA SER A 111 9.33 -8.78 -9.80
C SER A 111 9.52 -7.29 -9.56
N LEU A 112 8.45 -6.49 -9.72
CA LEU A 112 8.48 -5.03 -9.60
C LEU A 112 8.01 -4.53 -8.22
N ASP A 113 7.38 -5.36 -7.41
CA ASP A 113 6.74 -4.98 -6.16
C ASP A 113 7.68 -4.21 -5.20
N LEU A 114 8.85 -4.77 -4.91
CA LEU A 114 9.82 -4.15 -4.01
C LEU A 114 10.54 -2.96 -4.63
N TYR A 115 10.76 -2.98 -5.95
CA TYR A 115 11.30 -1.82 -6.66
C TYR A 115 10.34 -0.63 -6.51
N ILE A 116 9.05 -0.83 -6.79
CA ILE A 116 8.01 0.20 -6.66
C ILE A 116 7.82 0.62 -5.21
N LEU A 117 7.84 -0.33 -4.25
CA LEU A 117 7.73 -0.04 -2.82
C LEU A 117 8.77 1.00 -2.37
N TYR A 118 10.04 0.77 -2.69
CA TYR A 118 11.10 1.66 -2.25
C TYR A 118 11.23 2.90 -3.11
N TYR A 119 10.81 2.85 -4.40
CA TYR A 119 10.62 4.04 -5.20
C TYR A 119 9.60 5.00 -4.55
N LEU A 120 8.43 4.50 -4.17
CA LEU A 120 7.40 5.30 -3.50
C LEU A 120 7.87 5.88 -2.15
N LYS A 121 8.74 5.17 -1.44
CA LYS A 121 9.37 5.63 -0.18
C LYS A 121 10.58 6.53 -0.39
N SER A 122 11.04 6.76 -1.61
CA SER A 122 12.19 7.59 -1.89
C SER A 122 11.93 9.06 -1.58
N LYS A 123 12.99 9.79 -1.23
CA LYS A 123 12.91 11.24 -0.94
C LYS A 123 12.39 12.03 -2.15
N SER A 124 12.80 11.66 -3.36
CA SER A 124 12.37 12.31 -4.60
C SER A 124 10.88 12.16 -4.83
N THR A 125 10.34 10.93 -4.67
CA THR A 125 8.89 10.67 -4.80
C THR A 125 8.08 11.36 -3.72
N THR A 126 8.54 11.33 -2.46
CA THR A 126 7.88 12.05 -1.36
C THR A 126 7.78 13.55 -1.65
N GLN A 127 8.88 14.18 -2.08
CA GLN A 127 8.88 15.60 -2.47
C GLN A 127 7.99 15.88 -3.70
N HIS A 128 7.90 14.94 -4.64
CA HIS A 128 7.01 15.08 -5.79
C HIS A 128 5.54 15.03 -5.34
N ILE A 129 5.17 14.06 -4.50
CA ILE A 129 3.83 13.94 -3.92
C ILE A 129 3.46 15.23 -3.16
N GLU A 130 4.34 15.75 -2.33
CA GLU A 130 4.12 17.00 -1.58
C GLU A 130 3.78 18.19 -2.48
N LYS A 131 4.41 18.29 -3.65
CA LYS A 131 4.12 19.35 -4.65
C LYS A 131 2.77 19.16 -5.34
N CYS A 132 2.26 17.94 -5.42
CA CYS A 132 0.99 17.59 -6.05
C CYS A 132 -0.20 17.64 -5.08
N LEU A 133 0.02 17.97 -3.80
CA LEU A 133 -1.07 18.03 -2.81
C LEU A 133 -2.03 19.17 -3.11
N ALA A 134 -3.32 18.84 -3.07
CA ALA A 134 -4.43 19.78 -3.14
C ALA A 134 -5.16 19.90 -1.79
N GLY A 135 -6.04 20.90 -1.68
CA GLY A 135 -6.85 21.16 -0.48
C GLY A 135 -6.19 22.12 0.50
N SER A 136 -6.96 23.10 0.98
CA SER A 136 -6.52 24.11 1.93
C SER A 136 -6.66 23.65 3.39
N THR A 137 -7.78 23.04 3.73
CA THR A 137 -8.08 22.59 5.10
C THR A 137 -7.63 21.16 5.34
N GLN A 138 -7.87 20.26 4.38
CA GLN A 138 -7.42 18.88 4.44
C GLN A 138 -6.68 18.55 3.15
N LYS A 139 -5.39 18.27 3.27
CA LYS A 139 -4.57 17.92 2.11
C LYS A 139 -4.95 16.54 1.57
N TYR A 140 -4.93 16.42 0.26
CA TYR A 140 -5.15 15.15 -0.43
C TYR A 140 -4.35 15.08 -1.73
N ILE A 141 -4.14 13.86 -2.22
CA ILE A 141 -3.61 13.57 -3.54
C ILE A 141 -4.67 12.81 -4.35
N SER A 142 -4.86 13.20 -5.61
CA SER A 142 -5.81 12.51 -6.48
C SER A 142 -5.22 11.22 -7.07
N LEU A 143 -6.11 10.30 -7.48
CA LEU A 143 -5.70 9.12 -8.24
C LEU A 143 -4.98 9.51 -9.55
N GLY A 144 -5.42 10.60 -10.19
CA GLY A 144 -4.79 11.13 -11.39
C GLY A 144 -3.33 11.51 -11.17
N GLU A 145 -3.00 12.16 -10.04
CA GLU A 145 -1.61 12.51 -9.72
C GLU A 145 -0.78 11.29 -9.33
N LEU A 146 -1.34 10.30 -8.64
CA LEU A 146 -0.64 9.04 -8.38
C LEU A 146 -0.28 8.30 -9.67
N ARG A 147 -1.16 8.33 -10.67
CA ARG A 147 -0.92 7.72 -11.99
C ARG A 147 0.18 8.40 -12.80
N LYS A 148 0.39 9.70 -12.57
CA LYS A 148 1.41 10.51 -13.25
C LYS A 148 2.79 10.47 -12.59
N LEU A 149 2.97 9.74 -11.49
CA LEU A 149 4.28 9.63 -10.87
C LEU A 149 5.31 9.13 -11.88
N PRO A 150 6.42 9.87 -12.09
CA PRO A 150 7.45 9.47 -13.04
C PRO A 150 8.32 8.38 -12.45
N ILE A 151 8.53 7.27 -13.15
CA ILE A 151 9.39 6.18 -12.69
C ILE A 151 10.39 5.79 -13.78
N VAL A 152 11.61 5.50 -13.38
CA VAL A 152 12.64 4.96 -14.28
C VAL A 152 12.39 3.45 -14.45
N VAL A 153 12.52 2.95 -15.68
CA VAL A 153 12.36 1.52 -15.99
C VAL A 153 13.72 0.84 -15.80
N PRO A 154 13.90 -0.04 -14.79
CA PRO A 154 15.15 -0.78 -14.65
C PRO A 154 15.25 -1.85 -15.75
N SER A 155 16.45 -2.17 -16.17
CA SER A 155 16.67 -3.34 -17.02
C SER A 155 16.35 -4.63 -16.25
N PRO A 156 16.05 -5.75 -16.93
CA PRO A 156 15.80 -7.04 -16.27
C PRO A 156 16.95 -7.48 -15.36
N ASP A 157 18.19 -7.24 -15.73
CA ASP A 157 19.37 -7.63 -14.95
C ASP A 157 19.51 -6.76 -13.69
N GLU A 158 19.30 -5.44 -13.79
CA GLU A 158 19.29 -4.54 -12.65
C GLU A 158 18.18 -4.89 -11.66
N LEU A 159 16.99 -5.21 -12.17
CA LEU A 159 15.86 -5.62 -11.35
C LEU A 159 16.11 -6.95 -10.65
N ALA A 160 16.72 -7.91 -11.35
CA ALA A 160 17.10 -9.20 -10.77
C ALA A 160 18.15 -9.02 -9.66
N ALA A 161 19.19 -8.24 -9.92
CA ALA A 161 20.22 -7.92 -8.91
C ALA A 161 19.64 -7.19 -7.70
N TYR A 162 18.73 -6.24 -7.92
CA TYR A 162 18.02 -5.54 -6.84
C TYR A 162 17.20 -6.52 -5.98
N ASN A 163 16.40 -7.36 -6.61
CA ASN A 163 15.55 -8.32 -5.91
C ASN A 163 16.36 -9.39 -5.15
N LEU A 164 17.51 -9.79 -5.66
CA LEU A 164 18.40 -10.73 -4.97
C LEU A 164 18.83 -10.21 -3.59
N VAL A 165 19.02 -8.91 -3.45
CA VAL A 165 19.43 -8.28 -2.19
C VAL A 165 18.22 -7.90 -1.33
N VAL A 166 17.20 -7.28 -1.92
CA VAL A 166 16.13 -6.64 -1.16
C VAL A 166 15.06 -7.64 -0.72
N ARG A 167 14.74 -8.64 -1.55
CA ARG A 167 13.66 -9.59 -1.24
C ARG A 167 13.88 -10.41 0.02
N PRO A 168 15.06 -10.98 0.30
CA PRO A 168 15.31 -11.70 1.57
C PRO A 168 15.10 -10.81 2.79
N ILE A 169 15.54 -9.55 2.72
CA ILE A 169 15.41 -8.58 3.82
C ILE A 169 13.93 -8.28 4.08
N VAL A 170 13.15 -8.00 3.04
CA VAL A 170 11.72 -7.70 3.18
C VAL A 170 10.94 -8.93 3.64
N SER A 171 11.30 -10.12 3.17
CA SER A 171 10.69 -11.38 3.63
C SER A 171 10.91 -11.60 5.13
N GLU A 172 12.11 -11.36 5.62
CA GLU A 172 12.41 -11.45 7.06
C GLU A 172 11.64 -10.41 7.87
N ILE A 173 11.56 -9.15 7.41
CA ILE A 173 10.74 -8.12 8.04
C ILE A 173 9.27 -8.56 8.11
N ALA A 174 8.73 -9.12 7.04
CA ALA A 174 7.35 -9.59 6.99
C ALA A 174 7.08 -10.71 8.01
N LEU A 175 8.00 -11.68 8.13
CA LEU A 175 7.92 -12.76 9.13
C LEU A 175 7.96 -12.21 10.56
N LEU A 176 8.87 -11.29 10.85
CA LEU A 176 8.98 -10.66 12.18
C LEU A 176 7.71 -9.84 12.53
N VAL A 177 7.13 -9.13 11.57
CA VAL A 177 5.87 -8.41 11.78
C VAL A 177 4.73 -9.37 12.08
N GLN A 178 4.61 -10.48 11.35
CA GLN A 178 3.59 -11.50 11.61
C GLN A 178 3.78 -12.16 13.00
N GLU A 179 5.01 -12.49 13.38
CA GLU A 179 5.30 -13.06 14.68
C GLU A 179 4.99 -12.07 15.82
N ASN A 180 5.35 -10.79 15.66
CA ASN A 180 4.99 -9.75 16.63
C ASN A 180 3.48 -9.62 16.81
N ARG A 181 2.70 -9.70 15.73
CA ARG A 181 1.23 -9.71 15.82
C ARG A 181 0.72 -10.93 16.58
N ARG A 182 1.27 -12.11 16.29
CA ARG A 182 0.92 -13.35 16.98
C ARG A 182 1.21 -13.27 18.48
N LEU A 183 2.40 -12.78 18.85
CA LEU A 183 2.81 -12.62 20.25
C LEU A 183 1.95 -11.57 20.97
N SER A 184 1.60 -10.47 20.33
CA SER A 184 0.70 -9.47 20.89
C SER A 184 -0.68 -10.06 21.18
N ASN A 185 -1.26 -10.80 20.24
CA ASN A 185 -2.55 -11.47 20.43
C ASN A 185 -2.50 -12.50 21.57
N LEU A 186 -1.42 -13.28 21.69
CA LEU A 186 -1.23 -14.22 22.79
C LEU A 186 -1.15 -13.50 24.14
N ARG A 187 -0.34 -12.45 24.23
CA ARG A 187 -0.25 -11.61 25.44
C ARG A 187 -1.63 -11.11 25.87
N ASP A 188 -2.39 -10.53 24.93
CA ASP A 188 -3.68 -9.91 25.23
C ASP A 188 -4.78 -10.95 25.57
N THR A 189 -4.56 -12.21 25.16
CA THR A 189 -5.43 -13.35 25.53
C THR A 189 -5.09 -13.88 26.93
N LEU A 190 -3.81 -13.86 27.32
CA LEU A 190 -3.33 -14.47 28.56
C LEU A 190 -3.32 -13.50 29.75
N LEU A 191 -3.24 -12.19 29.50
CA LEU A 191 -3.25 -11.19 30.56
C LEU A 191 -4.69 -10.74 30.84
N PRO A 192 -5.12 -10.74 32.11
CA PRO A 192 -6.42 -10.18 32.47
C PRO A 192 -6.46 -8.68 32.15
N LYS A 193 -7.60 -8.24 31.63
CA LYS A 193 -7.85 -6.81 31.39
C LYS A 193 -8.06 -6.06 32.71
#